data_4075133ed705687d13597306a78f91cc
#
_entry.id   4075133ed705687d13597306a78f91cc
#
_cell.length_a   1.000
_cell.length_b   1.000
_cell.length_c   1.000
_cell.angle_alpha   90.00
_cell.angle_beta   90.00
_cell.angle_gamma   90.00
#
_symmetry.space_group_name_H-M   'P 1'
#
loop_
_entity.id
_entity.type
_entity.pdbx_description
1 polymer ?
#
loop_
_entity_poly.entity_id
_entity_poly.type
_entity_poly.pdbx_seq_one_letter_code
_entity_poly.pdbx_strand_id
1 'polypeptide(L)'
;MPLAKGKSQKTISANISEMMHAGYPQKQAIAASLEQARQSRAEGGDVNAKIHVGPIHSSVAGRTDHLPINVPSGAYVIPADIISAMGEGNTMAGFKIANQVFGVQQASPQDEPVEIVAAGGEYVISPESVANVGGGDIDAGHANLDDFVKQYRAKTVKTLQSLPGPRRD
;
A
#
# COMPACT_ATOMS: atom_id res chain seq x y z
N MET A 1 -0.75 5.85 -36.58
CA MET A 1 -1.12 6.91 -35.61
C MET A 1 -0.61 6.50 -34.24
N PRO A 2 0.01 7.40 -33.48
CA PRO A 2 0.43 7.08 -32.12
C PRO A 2 -0.81 7.00 -31.20
N LEU A 3 -0.97 5.88 -30.50
CA LEU A 3 -2.02 5.70 -29.51
C LEU A 3 -1.82 6.63 -28.32
N ALA A 4 -2.90 7.15 -27.75
CA ALA A 4 -2.85 7.98 -26.57
C ALA A 4 -2.29 7.19 -25.37
N LYS A 5 -1.31 7.76 -24.65
CA LYS A 5 -0.74 7.18 -23.45
C LYS A 5 -1.73 7.30 -22.30
N GLY A 6 -1.92 6.23 -21.53
CA GLY A 6 -2.76 6.21 -20.35
C GLY A 6 -3.38 4.84 -20.06
N LYS A 7 -3.69 4.62 -18.78
CA LYS A 7 -4.24 3.36 -18.28
C LYS A 7 -5.74 3.44 -17.97
N SER A 8 -6.36 4.61 -18.12
CA SER A 8 -7.78 4.78 -17.81
C SER A 8 -8.66 4.05 -18.84
N GLN A 9 -9.79 3.52 -18.39
CA GLN A 9 -10.75 2.86 -19.26
C GLN A 9 -11.19 3.78 -20.40
N LYS A 10 -11.30 5.08 -20.14
CA LYS A 10 -11.61 6.10 -21.16
C LYS A 10 -10.55 6.16 -22.25
N THR A 11 -9.26 6.15 -21.88
CA THR A 11 -8.13 6.16 -22.82
C THR A 11 -8.09 4.88 -23.65
N ILE A 12 -8.25 3.72 -22.99
CA ILE A 12 -8.27 2.41 -23.67
C ILE A 12 -9.43 2.36 -24.68
N SER A 13 -10.63 2.75 -24.29
CA SER A 13 -11.81 2.76 -25.17
C SER A 13 -11.64 3.74 -26.34
N ALA A 14 -11.05 4.91 -26.11
CA ALA A 14 -10.76 5.89 -27.16
C ALA A 14 -9.75 5.33 -28.18
N ASN A 15 -8.67 4.72 -27.72
CA ASN A 15 -7.65 4.07 -28.57
C ASN A 15 -8.25 2.95 -29.40
N ILE A 16 -9.11 2.10 -28.82
CA ILE A 16 -9.81 1.03 -29.54
C ILE A 16 -10.69 1.61 -30.65
N SER A 17 -11.48 2.65 -30.32
CA SER A 17 -12.36 3.32 -31.28
C SER A 17 -11.57 3.94 -32.44
N GLU A 18 -10.48 4.65 -32.13
CA GLU A 18 -9.61 5.27 -33.12
C GLU A 18 -8.98 4.27 -34.08
N MET A 19 -8.47 3.15 -33.54
CA MET A 19 -7.90 2.06 -34.36
C MET A 19 -8.95 1.41 -35.25
N MET A 20 -10.15 1.19 -34.75
CA MET A 20 -11.25 0.61 -35.53
C MET A 20 -11.66 1.57 -36.67
N HIS A 21 -11.72 2.88 -36.42
CA HIS A 21 -11.96 3.86 -37.46
C HIS A 21 -10.82 3.93 -38.50
N ALA A 22 -9.59 3.63 -38.10
CA ALA A 22 -8.44 3.53 -38.98
C ALA A 22 -8.38 2.19 -39.78
N GLY A 23 -9.39 1.31 -39.63
CA GLY A 23 -9.54 0.08 -40.41
C GLY A 23 -8.88 -1.17 -39.79
N TYR A 24 -8.40 -1.09 -38.55
CA TYR A 24 -7.83 -2.26 -37.88
C TYR A 24 -8.93 -3.21 -37.36
N PRO A 25 -8.73 -4.53 -37.44
CA PRO A 25 -9.64 -5.49 -36.87
C PRO A 25 -9.81 -5.28 -35.34
N GLN A 26 -11.02 -5.44 -34.83
CA GLN A 26 -11.36 -5.20 -33.42
C GLN A 26 -10.41 -5.92 -32.44
N LYS A 27 -10.09 -7.19 -32.72
CA LYS A 27 -9.16 -7.96 -31.86
C LYS A 27 -7.77 -7.34 -31.78
N GLN A 28 -7.27 -6.80 -32.90
CA GLN A 28 -5.98 -6.13 -32.95
C GLN A 28 -6.03 -4.76 -32.27
N ALA A 29 -7.10 -4.00 -32.43
CA ALA A 29 -7.31 -2.73 -31.75
C ALA A 29 -7.35 -2.89 -30.23
N ILE A 30 -8.04 -3.93 -29.72
CA ILE A 30 -8.08 -4.27 -28.31
C ILE A 30 -6.69 -4.64 -27.79
N ALA A 31 -5.98 -5.56 -28.48
CA ALA A 31 -4.66 -6.02 -28.07
C ALA A 31 -3.63 -4.87 -28.00
N ALA A 32 -3.58 -4.04 -29.04
CA ALA A 32 -2.66 -2.90 -29.09
C ALA A 32 -2.98 -1.84 -28.03
N SER A 33 -4.27 -1.55 -27.78
CA SER A 33 -4.69 -0.56 -26.75
C SER A 33 -4.39 -1.06 -25.34
N LEU A 34 -4.54 -2.35 -25.05
CA LEU A 34 -4.18 -2.96 -23.77
C LEU A 34 -2.66 -3.01 -23.59
N GLU A 35 -1.90 -3.31 -24.64
CA GLU A 35 -0.44 -3.30 -24.58
C GLU A 35 0.10 -1.89 -24.31
N GLN A 36 -0.46 -0.86 -24.96
CA GLN A 36 -0.13 0.55 -24.68
C GLN A 36 -0.45 0.92 -23.23
N ALA A 37 -1.56 0.44 -22.70
CA ALA A 37 -1.91 0.67 -21.28
C ALA A 37 -0.96 -0.05 -20.32
N ARG A 38 -0.45 -1.25 -20.68
CA ARG A 38 0.56 -1.99 -19.91
C ARG A 38 1.91 -1.28 -19.94
N GLN A 39 2.35 -0.81 -21.12
CA GLN A 39 3.59 -0.03 -21.28
C GLN A 39 3.52 1.27 -20.48
N SER A 40 2.38 1.95 -20.46
CA SER A 40 2.17 3.15 -19.63
C SER A 40 2.21 2.88 -18.12
N ARG A 41 2.06 1.62 -17.67
CA ARG A 41 2.31 1.20 -16.28
C ARG A 41 3.80 0.94 -16.03
N ALA A 42 4.54 0.44 -17.03
CA ALA A 42 5.96 0.13 -16.91
C ALA A 42 6.86 1.38 -17.02
N GLU A 43 6.38 2.45 -17.65
CA GLU A 43 7.14 3.70 -17.87
C GLU A 43 7.04 4.73 -16.71
N GLY A 44 6.45 4.36 -15.59
CA GLY A 44 6.34 5.21 -14.41
C GLY A 44 4.90 5.48 -13.98
N GLY A 45 4.69 5.40 -12.68
CA GLY A 45 3.42 5.73 -12.07
C GLY A 45 2.94 7.13 -12.47
N ASP A 46 1.64 7.27 -12.55
CA ASP A 46 0.96 8.54 -12.79
C ASP A 46 1.56 9.61 -11.86
N VAL A 47 2.19 10.65 -12.41
CA VAL A 47 2.73 11.79 -11.62
C VAL A 47 1.66 12.50 -10.78
N ASN A 48 0.37 12.16 -10.97
CA ASN A 48 -0.76 12.54 -10.14
C ASN A 48 -1.28 11.38 -9.26
N ALA A 49 -0.57 10.25 -9.17
CA ALA A 49 -0.97 9.16 -8.29
C ALA A 49 -0.91 9.63 -6.85
N LYS A 50 -2.05 9.68 -6.19
CA LYS A 50 -2.14 10.08 -4.79
C LYS A 50 -1.27 9.14 -3.94
N ILE A 51 -0.22 9.68 -3.36
CA ILE A 51 0.64 8.97 -2.44
C ILE A 51 -0.11 8.78 -1.13
N HIS A 52 -0.17 7.54 -0.66
CA HIS A 52 -0.84 7.16 0.57
C HIS A 52 0.15 7.07 1.73
N VAL A 53 -0.21 7.66 2.86
CA VAL A 53 0.46 7.51 4.17
C VAL A 53 -0.60 7.39 5.26
N GLY A 54 -0.26 6.74 6.35
CA GLY A 54 -1.19 6.49 7.44
C GLY A 54 -2.00 5.20 7.29
N PRO A 55 -3.21 5.12 7.85
CA PRO A 55 -4.00 3.90 7.92
C PRO A 55 -4.55 3.47 6.55
N ILE A 56 -4.42 2.19 6.22
CA ILE A 56 -4.98 1.59 5.00
C ILE A 56 -6.34 0.98 5.33
N HIS A 57 -7.40 1.59 4.79
CA HIS A 57 -8.77 1.09 4.94
C HIS A 57 -9.16 0.22 3.75
N SER A 58 -9.87 -0.88 4.02
CA SER A 58 -10.48 -1.73 3.00
C SER A 58 -11.92 -2.05 3.36
N SER A 59 -12.77 -2.10 2.34
CA SER A 59 -14.14 -2.62 2.46
C SER A 59 -14.22 -4.15 2.39
N VAL A 60 -13.12 -4.79 1.97
CA VAL A 60 -13.02 -6.25 1.91
C VAL A 60 -12.52 -6.77 3.24
N ALA A 61 -13.28 -7.72 3.81
CA ALA A 61 -12.89 -8.38 5.04
C ALA A 61 -11.69 -9.31 4.79
N GLY A 62 -10.73 -9.30 5.73
CA GLY A 62 -9.55 -10.15 5.67
C GLY A 62 -8.26 -9.37 5.43
N ARG A 63 -7.14 -10.09 5.53
CA ARG A 63 -5.76 -9.56 5.37
C ARG A 63 -5.20 -9.96 4.00
N THR A 64 -6.00 -9.81 2.94
CA THR A 64 -5.60 -10.19 1.59
C THR A 64 -5.02 -8.97 0.89
N ASP A 65 -3.83 -9.12 0.33
CA ASP A 65 -3.17 -8.09 -0.48
C ASP A 65 -3.90 -7.95 -1.80
N HIS A 66 -4.69 -6.88 -1.93
CA HIS A 66 -5.52 -6.63 -3.12
C HIS A 66 -5.65 -5.14 -3.46
N LEU A 67 -5.07 -4.26 -2.64
CA LEU A 67 -5.16 -2.81 -2.82
C LEU A 67 -3.87 -2.29 -3.47
N PRO A 68 -3.87 -2.00 -4.78
CA PRO A 68 -2.75 -1.30 -5.39
C PRO A 68 -2.78 0.16 -4.90
N ILE A 69 -1.72 0.59 -4.23
CA ILE A 69 -1.54 1.95 -3.72
C ILE A 69 -0.13 2.43 -4.01
N ASN A 70 0.04 3.76 -4.06
CA ASN A 70 1.37 4.36 -4.10
C ASN A 70 1.74 4.85 -2.71
N VAL A 71 2.93 4.51 -2.26
CA VAL A 71 3.52 4.98 -1.00
C VAL A 71 4.78 5.78 -1.30
N PRO A 72 5.23 6.66 -0.39
CA PRO A 72 6.49 7.37 -0.60
C PRO A 72 7.68 6.40 -0.59
N SER A 73 8.66 6.65 -1.44
CA SER A 73 9.94 5.92 -1.41
C SER A 73 10.60 6.06 -0.03
N GLY A 74 11.05 4.97 0.57
CA GLY A 74 11.58 4.95 1.94
C GLY A 74 10.52 4.89 3.05
N ALA A 75 9.23 4.78 2.72
CA ALA A 75 8.19 4.52 3.71
C ALA A 75 8.33 3.12 4.32
N TYR A 76 7.74 2.92 5.50
CA TYR A 76 7.63 1.62 6.15
C TYR A 76 6.17 1.23 6.31
N VAL A 77 5.82 -0.02 5.98
CA VAL A 77 4.45 -0.53 6.14
C VAL A 77 4.39 -1.42 7.37
N ILE A 78 3.65 -0.98 8.39
CA ILE A 78 3.38 -1.82 9.56
C ILE A 78 2.29 -2.83 9.21
N PRO A 79 2.55 -4.13 9.42
CA PRO A 79 1.60 -5.19 9.12
C PRO A 79 0.30 -5.10 9.92
N ALA A 80 -0.81 -5.53 9.31
CA ALA A 80 -2.14 -5.47 9.91
C ALA A 80 -2.28 -6.26 11.22
N ASP A 81 -1.48 -7.33 11.41
CA ASP A 81 -1.46 -8.10 12.67
C ASP A 81 -0.91 -7.27 13.83
N ILE A 82 0.11 -6.45 13.58
CA ILE A 82 0.69 -5.55 14.57
C ILE A 82 -0.29 -4.44 14.92
N ILE A 83 -0.88 -3.79 13.91
CA ILE A 83 -1.89 -2.75 14.13
C ILE A 83 -3.08 -3.29 14.94
N SER A 84 -3.60 -4.46 14.57
CA SER A 84 -4.67 -5.10 15.32
C SER A 84 -4.27 -5.42 16.76
N ALA A 85 -3.04 -5.93 16.97
CA ALA A 85 -2.52 -6.26 18.30
C ALA A 85 -2.30 -5.00 19.16
N MET A 86 -1.84 -3.88 18.57
CA MET A 86 -1.75 -2.58 19.26
C MET A 86 -3.10 -2.11 19.77
N GLY A 87 -4.17 -2.40 19.04
CA GLY A 87 -5.56 -2.08 19.40
C GLY A 87 -6.30 -3.21 20.15
N GLU A 88 -5.57 -4.12 20.78
CA GLU A 88 -6.18 -5.26 21.53
C GLU A 88 -7.16 -6.09 20.68
N GLY A 89 -6.82 -6.31 19.41
CA GLY A 89 -7.65 -7.01 18.43
C GLY A 89 -8.55 -6.10 17.60
N ASN A 90 -8.59 -4.81 17.89
CA ASN A 90 -9.38 -3.81 17.15
C ASN A 90 -8.48 -2.96 16.26
N THR A 91 -8.53 -3.17 14.94
CA THR A 91 -7.71 -2.44 13.97
C THR A 91 -7.92 -0.92 14.02
N MET A 92 -9.16 -0.45 14.25
CA MET A 92 -9.46 1.00 14.33
C MET A 92 -8.85 1.63 15.60
N ALA A 93 -8.84 0.91 16.71
CA ALA A 93 -8.12 1.33 17.91
C ALA A 93 -6.60 1.32 17.67
N GLY A 94 -6.09 0.31 16.99
CA GLY A 94 -4.68 0.22 16.58
C GLY A 94 -4.23 1.40 15.72
N PHE A 95 -5.04 1.85 14.76
CA PHE A 95 -4.76 3.05 13.96
C PHE A 95 -4.64 4.31 14.81
N LYS A 96 -5.49 4.46 15.83
CA LYS A 96 -5.39 5.60 16.76
C LYS A 96 -4.09 5.58 17.55
N ILE A 97 -3.68 4.41 18.02
CA ILE A 97 -2.41 4.23 18.73
C ILE A 97 -1.23 4.48 17.80
N ALA A 98 -1.26 3.96 16.56
CA ALA A 98 -0.22 4.22 15.56
C ALA A 98 -0.07 5.73 15.28
N ASN A 99 -1.19 6.46 15.12
CA ASN A 99 -1.17 7.93 14.98
C ASN A 99 -0.57 8.64 16.21
N GLN A 100 -0.76 8.12 17.41
CA GLN A 100 -0.16 8.69 18.63
C GLN A 100 1.35 8.43 18.71
N VAL A 101 1.79 7.24 18.28
CA VAL A 101 3.20 6.82 18.36
C VAL A 101 4.02 7.44 17.23
N PHE A 102 3.54 7.40 16.01
CA PHE A 102 4.27 7.83 14.80
C PHE A 102 3.87 9.22 14.29
N GLY A 103 2.91 9.86 14.94
CA GLY A 103 2.33 11.11 14.48
C GLY A 103 1.31 10.93 13.35
N VAL A 104 0.60 12.00 13.01
CA VAL A 104 -0.31 12.02 11.86
C VAL A 104 0.53 12.10 10.60
N GLN A 105 0.41 11.10 9.76
CA GLN A 105 1.23 10.94 8.58
C GLN A 105 0.72 11.80 7.41
N GLN A 106 1.63 12.44 6.70
CA GLN A 106 1.34 13.19 5.48
C GLN A 106 2.41 12.89 4.43
N ALA A 107 1.98 12.78 3.16
CA ALA A 107 2.90 12.67 2.04
C ALA A 107 3.47 14.06 1.71
N SER A 108 4.77 14.12 1.41
CA SER A 108 5.41 15.32 0.89
C SER A 108 5.18 15.45 -0.63
N PRO A 109 5.03 16.67 -1.17
CA PRO A 109 4.97 16.89 -2.62
C PRO A 109 6.23 16.44 -3.37
N GLN A 110 7.35 16.28 -2.67
CA GLN A 110 8.63 15.82 -3.23
C GLN A 110 8.82 14.30 -3.13
N ASP A 111 7.88 13.58 -2.48
CA ASP A 111 7.99 12.14 -2.33
C ASP A 111 7.88 11.44 -3.69
N GLU A 112 8.79 10.51 -3.96
CA GLU A 112 8.73 9.65 -5.13
C GLU A 112 7.75 8.50 -4.87
N PRO A 113 6.72 8.31 -5.74
CA PRO A 113 5.74 7.27 -5.54
C PRO A 113 6.29 5.88 -5.89
N VAL A 114 6.11 4.92 -4.99
CA VAL A 114 6.39 3.50 -5.21
C VAL A 114 5.08 2.74 -5.16
N GLU A 115 4.74 2.00 -6.23
CA GLU A 115 3.54 1.17 -6.27
C GLU A 115 3.76 -0.12 -5.47
N ILE A 116 2.85 -0.38 -4.52
CA ILE A 116 2.81 -1.62 -3.74
C ILE A 116 1.40 -2.21 -3.77
N VAL A 117 1.29 -3.48 -3.43
CA VAL A 117 0.00 -4.14 -3.16
C VAL A 117 -0.12 -4.33 -1.65
N ALA A 118 -1.12 -3.73 -1.07
CA ALA A 118 -1.32 -3.69 0.38
C ALA A 118 -2.63 -4.39 0.80
N ALA A 119 -2.69 -4.74 2.09
CA ALA A 119 -3.90 -5.25 2.73
C ALA A 119 -4.61 -4.15 3.53
N GLY A 120 -5.93 -4.29 3.70
CA GLY A 120 -6.65 -3.49 4.67
C GLY A 120 -6.17 -3.79 6.11
N GLY A 121 -6.02 -2.74 6.89
CA GLY A 121 -5.54 -2.85 8.27
C GLY A 121 -4.06 -2.58 8.47
N GLU A 122 -3.29 -2.43 7.40
CA GLU A 122 -1.90 -2.00 7.45
C GLU A 122 -1.79 -0.48 7.64
N TYR A 123 -0.60 -0.01 8.03
CA TYR A 123 -0.33 1.40 8.30
C TYR A 123 0.99 1.83 7.66
N VAL A 124 0.95 2.87 6.83
CA VAL A 124 2.13 3.42 6.15
C VAL A 124 2.73 4.55 6.99
N ILE A 125 3.99 4.39 7.36
CA ILE A 125 4.80 5.43 8.02
C ILE A 125 5.58 6.19 6.95
N SER A 126 5.52 7.52 6.97
CA SER A 126 6.26 8.36 6.03
C SER A 126 7.78 8.23 6.20
N PRO A 127 8.59 8.48 5.15
CA PRO A 127 10.06 8.43 5.23
C PRO A 127 10.62 9.34 6.32
N GLU A 128 10.02 10.52 6.52
CA GLU A 128 10.40 11.45 7.58
C GLU A 128 10.22 10.84 8.97
N SER A 129 9.07 10.20 9.22
CA SER A 129 8.81 9.52 10.49
C SER A 129 9.69 8.28 10.67
N VAL A 130 10.01 7.55 9.60
CA VAL A 130 10.99 6.45 9.64
C VAL A 130 12.36 6.98 10.06
N ALA A 131 12.84 8.05 9.43
CA ALA A 131 14.11 8.67 9.79
C ALA A 131 14.12 9.14 11.25
N ASN A 132 13.00 9.73 11.73
CA ASN A 132 12.88 10.15 13.13
C ASN A 132 13.01 8.97 14.10
N VAL A 133 12.44 7.81 13.79
CA VAL A 133 12.62 6.57 14.58
C VAL A 133 14.07 6.11 14.59
N GLY A 134 14.83 6.39 13.52
CA GLY A 134 16.25 6.09 13.38
C GLY A 134 17.19 7.17 13.91
N GLY A 135 16.66 8.23 14.57
CA GLY A 135 17.49 9.34 15.05
C GLY A 135 18.04 10.23 13.93
N GLY A 136 17.36 10.30 12.81
CA GLY A 136 17.74 11.04 11.60
C GLY A 136 18.28 10.17 10.46
N ASP A 137 18.41 8.86 10.68
CA ASP A 137 18.87 7.89 9.69
C ASP A 137 17.72 6.96 9.27
N ILE A 138 17.43 6.90 7.98
CA ILE A 138 16.30 6.13 7.45
C ILE A 138 16.54 4.61 7.53
N ASP A 139 17.79 4.17 7.30
CA ASP A 139 18.14 2.74 7.36
C ASP A 139 18.09 2.23 8.80
N ALA A 140 18.58 3.02 9.75
CA ALA A 140 18.42 2.75 11.18
C ALA A 140 16.94 2.75 11.59
N GLY A 141 16.13 3.65 11.01
CA GLY A 141 14.70 3.68 11.21
C GLY A 141 13.99 2.41 10.77
N HIS A 142 14.29 1.91 9.57
CA HIS A 142 13.80 0.64 9.07
C HIS A 142 14.18 -0.53 9.97
N ALA A 143 15.46 -0.61 10.38
CA ALA A 143 15.93 -1.65 11.29
C ALA A 143 15.21 -1.63 12.64
N ASN A 144 15.02 -0.44 13.23
CA ASN A 144 14.31 -0.26 14.49
C ASN A 144 12.82 -0.68 14.38
N LEU A 145 12.17 -0.36 13.27
CA LEU A 145 10.78 -0.75 13.02
C LEU A 145 10.65 -2.26 12.77
N ASP A 146 11.60 -2.87 12.08
CA ASP A 146 11.66 -4.33 11.93
C ASP A 146 11.78 -5.03 13.28
N ASP A 147 12.65 -4.54 14.15
CA ASP A 147 12.83 -5.09 15.50
C ASP A 147 11.58 -4.84 16.36
N PHE A 148 10.94 -3.71 16.25
CA PHE A 148 9.65 -3.45 16.88
C PHE A 148 8.60 -4.49 16.46
N VAL A 149 8.44 -4.75 15.17
CA VAL A 149 7.49 -5.73 14.63
C VAL A 149 7.81 -7.14 15.18
N LYS A 150 9.09 -7.56 15.15
CA LYS A 150 9.53 -8.87 15.67
C LYS A 150 9.24 -9.03 17.17
N GLN A 151 9.60 -8.02 17.96
CA GLN A 151 9.38 -8.02 19.41
C GLN A 151 7.89 -8.03 19.76
N TYR A 152 7.09 -7.25 19.03
CA TYR A 152 5.65 -7.19 19.27
C TYR A 152 4.97 -8.53 18.94
N ARG A 153 5.34 -9.18 17.84
CA ARG A 153 4.88 -10.54 17.51
C ARG A 153 5.28 -11.57 18.58
N ALA A 154 6.53 -11.54 19.00
CA ALA A 154 7.02 -12.45 20.05
C ALA A 154 6.24 -12.28 21.37
N LYS A 155 5.96 -11.03 21.77
CA LYS A 155 5.15 -10.72 22.95
C LYS A 155 3.71 -11.24 22.80
N THR A 156 3.09 -11.03 21.66
CA THR A 156 1.72 -11.48 21.37
C THR A 156 1.63 -13.01 21.42
N VAL A 157 2.57 -13.73 20.78
CA VAL A 157 2.64 -15.19 20.79
C VAL A 157 2.79 -15.71 22.22
N LYS A 158 3.70 -15.12 23.01
CA LYS A 158 3.89 -15.50 24.42
C LYS A 158 2.63 -15.30 25.26
N THR A 159 1.91 -14.20 25.03
CA THR A 159 0.64 -13.93 25.72
C THR A 159 -0.42 -14.98 25.36
N LEU A 160 -0.56 -15.30 24.06
CA LEU A 160 -1.50 -16.32 23.59
C LEU A 160 -1.18 -17.71 24.14
N GLN A 161 0.11 -18.08 24.24
CA GLN A 161 0.54 -19.35 24.81
C GLN A 161 0.28 -19.45 26.32
N SER A 162 0.19 -18.32 27.01
CA SER A 162 -0.08 -18.28 28.47
C SER A 162 -1.58 -18.32 28.81
N LEU A 163 -2.46 -18.27 27.80
CA LEU A 163 -3.91 -18.34 28.04
C LEU A 163 -4.30 -19.75 28.55
N PRO A 164 -5.24 -19.85 29.53
CA PRO A 164 -5.76 -21.13 29.94
C PRO A 164 -6.46 -21.82 28.77
N GLY A 165 -6.30 -23.14 28.68
CA GLY A 165 -6.99 -23.96 27.68
C GLY A 165 -8.50 -23.86 27.81
N PRO A 166 -9.26 -24.20 26.73
CA PRO A 166 -10.70 -24.19 26.77
C PRO A 166 -11.22 -25.12 27.88
N ARG A 167 -12.16 -24.63 28.70
CA ARG A 167 -12.84 -25.47 29.67
C ARG A 167 -13.56 -26.59 28.92
N ARG A 168 -13.30 -27.84 29.34
CA ARG A 168 -14.10 -28.98 28.90
C ARG A 168 -15.25 -29.10 29.90
N ASP A 169 -16.46 -28.88 29.46
CA ASP A 169 -17.70 -29.17 30.20
C ASP A 169 -17.91 -30.67 30.19
#